data_b34f9dd095bd1fbcebd9b11cf9ac6a1a
#
_entry.id   b34f9dd095bd1fbcebd9b11cf9ac6a1a
#
_cell.length_a   1.000
_cell.length_b   1.000
_cell.length_c   1.000
_cell.angle_alpha   90.00
_cell.angle_beta   90.00
_cell.angle_gamma   90.00
#
_symmetry.space_group_name_H-M   'P 1'
#
loop_
_entity.id
_entity.type
_entity.pdbx_description
1 polymer ?
#
loop_
_entity_poly.entity_id
_entity_poly.type
_entity_poly.pdbx_seq_one_letter_code
_entity_poly.pdbx_strand_id
1 'polypeptide(L)'
;MKNQSDAGLEARLTAPLEIMLASFAPIGIEGRDLVRRSFSGAPQHQPSGAAIPMDPERNQARLVASGWIARGAMLNDGRRQIIGLSLPGDVIVASGSVDADLLVWALTDVVTVDATAFWTTLSEPGAQVSPLSEAWRRCRTAERLRMARQVVRLGRLNAYERTAHLLLELHERQVRLGTARGGALHLPLTQDVLADILGLSAVHMNRTLQQLRRNVLVDYRTGRTLLQDLPGLVQAANLSAVCGPLIPPP
;
A
#
# COMPACT_ATOMS: atom_id res chain seq x y z
N MET A 1 -33.90 -9.29 2.01
CA MET A 1 -33.44 -8.86 3.37
C MET A 1 -32.01 -9.37 3.55
N LYS A 2 -30.98 -8.49 3.45
CA LYS A 2 -29.60 -8.84 3.82
C LYS A 2 -29.60 -9.13 5.34
N ASN A 3 -29.02 -10.23 5.75
CA ASN A 3 -28.97 -10.67 7.13
C ASN A 3 -28.04 -9.73 7.93
N GLN A 4 -28.34 -9.43 9.21
CA GLN A 4 -27.48 -8.58 10.07
C GLN A 4 -26.01 -9.09 10.14
N SER A 5 -25.81 -10.39 9.96
CA SER A 5 -24.49 -11.02 9.87
C SER A 5 -23.69 -10.55 8.66
N ASP A 6 -24.34 -10.38 7.49
CA ASP A 6 -23.67 -9.96 6.24
C ASP A 6 -23.26 -8.49 6.29
N ALA A 7 -24.10 -7.61 6.86
CA ALA A 7 -23.78 -6.20 7.04
C ALA A 7 -22.59 -5.99 7.99
N GLY A 8 -22.46 -6.80 9.03
CA GLY A 8 -21.32 -6.78 9.94
C GLY A 8 -20.02 -7.22 9.26
N LEU A 9 -20.09 -8.23 8.39
CA LEU A 9 -18.93 -8.69 7.63
C LEU A 9 -18.48 -7.64 6.60
N GLU A 10 -19.40 -7.09 5.81
CA GLU A 10 -19.12 -6.04 4.83
C GLU A 10 -18.46 -4.83 5.49
N ALA A 11 -18.98 -4.37 6.63
CA ALA A 11 -18.39 -3.25 7.38
C ALA A 11 -16.96 -3.54 7.84
N ARG A 12 -16.64 -4.77 8.25
CA ARG A 12 -15.28 -5.17 8.66
C ARG A 12 -14.33 -5.22 7.47
N LEU A 13 -14.79 -5.68 6.31
CA LEU A 13 -13.98 -5.80 5.10
C LEU A 13 -13.68 -4.42 4.48
N THR A 14 -14.60 -3.45 4.57
CA THR A 14 -14.45 -2.11 4.00
C THR A 14 -13.84 -1.09 4.97
N ALA A 15 -13.78 -1.39 6.26
CA ALA A 15 -13.28 -0.46 7.28
C ALA A 15 -11.88 0.12 6.96
N PRO A 16 -10.89 -0.65 6.48
CA PRO A 16 -9.59 -0.08 6.12
C PRO A 16 -9.67 0.98 5.01
N LEU A 17 -10.54 0.77 4.00
CA LEU A 17 -10.76 1.74 2.93
C LEU A 17 -11.45 3.00 3.47
N GLU A 18 -12.48 2.85 4.31
CA GLU A 18 -13.16 4.00 4.93
C GLU A 18 -12.19 4.86 5.74
N ILE A 19 -11.33 4.24 6.55
CA ILE A 19 -10.30 4.93 7.35
C ILE A 19 -9.31 5.65 6.42
N MET A 20 -8.82 4.95 5.40
CA MET A 20 -7.88 5.53 4.46
C MET A 20 -8.47 6.72 3.72
N LEU A 21 -9.68 6.61 3.17
CA LEU A 21 -10.35 7.71 2.47
C LEU A 21 -10.61 8.89 3.39
N ALA A 22 -11.08 8.65 4.62
CA ALA A 22 -11.31 9.67 5.63
C ALA A 22 -10.03 10.42 6.03
N SER A 23 -8.86 9.79 5.89
CA SER A 23 -7.56 10.44 6.14
C SER A 23 -7.17 11.46 5.05
N PHE A 24 -7.80 11.43 3.89
CA PHE A 24 -7.57 12.36 2.78
C PHE A 24 -8.59 13.49 2.73
N ALA A 25 -9.86 13.20 3.02
CA ALA A 25 -10.94 14.19 3.15
C ALA A 25 -12.12 13.58 3.92
N PRO A 26 -12.93 14.40 4.62
CA PRO A 26 -14.13 13.93 5.30
C PRO A 26 -15.10 13.29 4.29
N ILE A 27 -15.48 12.03 4.47
CA ILE A 27 -16.40 11.33 3.55
C ILE A 27 -17.86 11.32 4.00
N GLY A 28 -18.14 11.79 5.22
CA GLY A 28 -19.50 11.83 5.78
C GLY A 28 -20.16 10.46 5.96
N ILE A 29 -21.41 10.45 6.41
CA ILE A 29 -22.20 9.22 6.60
C ILE A 29 -22.57 8.63 5.23
N GLU A 30 -23.07 9.45 4.32
CA GLU A 30 -23.49 9.03 2.97
C GLU A 30 -22.34 8.37 2.17
N GLY A 31 -21.12 8.95 2.28
CA GLY A 31 -19.95 8.40 1.64
C GLY A 31 -19.55 7.04 2.22
N ARG A 32 -19.63 6.86 3.54
CA ARG A 32 -19.39 5.56 4.18
C ARG A 32 -20.42 4.52 3.75
N ASP A 33 -21.68 4.90 3.68
CA ASP A 33 -22.76 4.01 3.23
C ASP A 33 -22.59 3.65 1.74
N LEU A 34 -22.13 4.59 0.91
CA LEU A 34 -21.80 4.29 -0.48
C LEU A 34 -20.63 3.32 -0.58
N VAL A 35 -19.56 3.53 0.19
CA VAL A 35 -18.43 2.58 0.26
C VAL A 35 -18.97 1.17 0.58
N ARG A 36 -19.71 0.99 1.67
CA ARG A 36 -20.22 -0.32 2.11
C ARG A 36 -21.10 -1.01 1.06
N ARG A 37 -21.97 -0.24 0.39
CA ARG A 37 -22.89 -0.79 -0.63
C ARG A 37 -22.24 -1.10 -1.97
N SER A 38 -21.06 -0.50 -2.24
CA SER A 38 -20.34 -0.71 -3.50
C SER A 38 -19.52 -2.01 -3.52
N PHE A 39 -19.44 -2.70 -2.39
CA PHE A 39 -18.75 -3.97 -2.29
C PHE A 39 -19.76 -5.11 -2.17
N SER A 40 -19.66 -6.04 -3.08
CA SER A 40 -20.55 -7.20 -3.15
C SER A 40 -19.73 -8.47 -3.45
N GLY A 41 -20.30 -9.62 -3.09
CA GLY A 41 -19.66 -10.90 -3.33
C GLY A 41 -18.86 -11.43 -2.13
N ALA A 42 -18.50 -12.70 -2.22
CA ALA A 42 -17.72 -13.37 -1.18
C ALA A 42 -16.27 -12.87 -1.17
N PRO A 43 -15.67 -12.66 0.02
CA PRO A 43 -14.27 -12.38 0.13
C PRO A 43 -13.43 -13.53 -0.46
N GLN A 44 -12.34 -13.18 -1.12
CA GLN A 44 -11.40 -14.16 -1.66
C GLN A 44 -10.17 -14.21 -0.78
N HIS A 45 -9.78 -15.42 -0.43
CA HIS A 45 -8.63 -15.71 0.41
C HIS A 45 -7.49 -16.26 -0.46
N GLN A 46 -6.32 -15.66 -0.37
CA GLN A 46 -5.10 -16.15 -1.01
C GLN A 46 -4.01 -16.33 0.03
N PRO A 47 -3.37 -17.50 0.09
CA PRO A 47 -2.23 -17.71 0.98
C PRO A 47 -1.00 -16.92 0.51
N SER A 48 -0.08 -16.70 1.43
CA SER A 48 1.21 -16.09 1.13
C SER A 48 1.91 -16.79 -0.05
N GLY A 49 2.46 -16.01 -0.98
CA GLY A 49 3.11 -16.47 -2.20
C GLY A 49 2.17 -16.73 -3.38
N ALA A 50 0.85 -16.81 -3.18
CA ALA A 50 -0.09 -17.07 -4.26
C ALA A 50 -0.27 -15.84 -5.17
N ALA A 51 -0.49 -16.10 -6.46
CA ALA A 51 -0.90 -15.05 -7.40
C ALA A 51 -2.29 -14.52 -7.05
N ILE A 52 -2.49 -13.22 -7.22
CA ILE A 52 -3.80 -12.58 -7.14
C ILE A 52 -4.33 -12.50 -8.58
N PRO A 53 -5.33 -13.29 -8.93
CA PRO A 53 -5.87 -13.23 -10.28
C PRO A 53 -6.60 -11.89 -10.49
N MET A 54 -6.23 -11.21 -11.57
CA MET A 54 -6.82 -9.96 -12.02
C MET A 54 -7.22 -10.09 -13.48
N ASP A 55 -8.34 -9.49 -13.86
CA ASP A 55 -8.85 -9.49 -15.23
C ASP A 55 -8.74 -8.07 -15.83
N PRO A 56 -7.70 -7.79 -16.64
CA PRO A 56 -7.50 -6.48 -17.25
C PRO A 56 -8.58 -6.13 -18.29
N GLU A 57 -9.15 -7.11 -18.98
CA GLU A 57 -10.17 -6.88 -19.99
C GLU A 57 -11.48 -6.36 -19.38
N ARG A 58 -11.75 -6.77 -18.12
CA ARG A 58 -12.92 -6.32 -17.36
C ARG A 58 -12.65 -5.09 -16.50
N ASN A 59 -11.46 -4.48 -16.59
CA ASN A 59 -11.05 -3.40 -15.68
C ASN A 59 -11.32 -3.77 -14.21
N GLN A 60 -11.02 -5.02 -13.86
CA GLN A 60 -11.32 -5.54 -12.53
C GLN A 60 -10.60 -4.76 -11.46
N ALA A 61 -11.32 -4.42 -10.39
CA ALA A 61 -10.76 -3.82 -9.20
C ALA A 61 -10.99 -4.69 -7.98
N ARG A 62 -10.00 -4.73 -7.06
CA ARG A 62 -10.07 -5.47 -5.79
C ARG A 62 -9.64 -4.59 -4.63
N LEU A 63 -10.44 -4.56 -3.59
CA LEU A 63 -10.07 -3.98 -2.30
C LEU A 63 -9.23 -5.01 -1.51
N VAL A 64 -8.10 -4.58 -0.99
CA VAL A 64 -7.33 -5.33 0.00
C VAL A 64 -7.97 -5.10 1.37
N ALA A 65 -8.71 -6.10 1.87
CA ALA A 65 -9.33 -6.03 3.18
C ALA A 65 -8.33 -6.38 4.31
N SER A 66 -7.43 -7.32 4.05
CA SER A 66 -6.34 -7.66 4.97
C SER A 66 -5.14 -8.23 4.22
N GLY A 67 -3.97 -8.22 4.88
CA GLY A 67 -2.73 -8.73 4.30
C GLY A 67 -2.02 -7.71 3.41
N TRP A 68 -0.91 -8.14 2.81
CA TRP A 68 -0.05 -7.32 1.98
C TRP A 68 0.15 -7.96 0.61
N ILE A 69 0.08 -7.16 -0.43
CA ILE A 69 0.20 -7.60 -1.83
C ILE A 69 1.36 -6.85 -2.48
N ALA A 70 2.14 -7.56 -3.29
CA ALA A 70 3.15 -7.00 -4.16
C ALA A 70 2.64 -6.92 -5.60
N ARG A 71 3.07 -5.88 -6.31
CA ARG A 71 2.99 -5.76 -7.76
C ARG A 71 4.40 -5.55 -8.32
N GLY A 72 4.78 -6.30 -9.34
CA GLY A 72 6.13 -6.22 -9.87
C GLY A 72 6.33 -7.08 -11.10
N ALA A 73 7.57 -7.17 -11.54
CA ALA A 73 8.00 -7.97 -12.67
C ALA A 73 8.99 -9.04 -12.23
N MET A 74 8.98 -10.17 -12.92
CA MET A 74 9.99 -11.21 -12.83
C MET A 74 10.88 -11.16 -14.07
N LEU A 75 12.19 -11.13 -13.86
CA LEU A 75 13.16 -11.15 -14.93
C LEU A 75 13.44 -12.59 -15.38
N ASN A 76 13.98 -12.76 -16.59
CA ASN A 76 14.28 -14.06 -17.16
C ASN A 76 15.26 -14.89 -16.32
N ASP A 77 16.08 -14.26 -15.51
CA ASP A 77 17.05 -14.89 -14.60
C ASP A 77 16.46 -15.21 -13.21
N GLY A 78 15.15 -15.02 -13.03
CA GLY A 78 14.43 -15.29 -11.79
C GLY A 78 14.48 -14.17 -10.75
N ARG A 79 15.22 -13.09 -10.98
CA ARG A 79 15.15 -11.91 -10.10
C ARG A 79 13.79 -11.26 -10.20
N ARG A 80 13.33 -10.69 -9.08
CA ARG A 80 12.08 -9.95 -9.02
C ARG A 80 12.35 -8.47 -8.76
N GLN A 81 11.57 -7.60 -9.38
CA GLN A 81 11.50 -6.20 -8.99
C GLN A 81 10.08 -5.88 -8.53
N ILE A 82 9.91 -5.63 -7.26
CA ILE A 82 8.65 -5.13 -6.72
C ILE A 82 8.60 -3.61 -6.95
N ILE A 83 7.58 -3.17 -7.67
CA ILE A 83 7.38 -1.76 -8.01
C ILE A 83 6.34 -1.08 -7.13
N GLY A 84 5.46 -1.87 -6.50
CA GLY A 84 4.42 -1.34 -5.61
C GLY A 84 3.97 -2.35 -4.57
N LEU A 85 3.51 -1.81 -3.44
CA LEU A 85 2.91 -2.55 -2.35
C LEU A 85 1.48 -2.07 -2.14
N SER A 86 0.55 -3.02 -2.00
CA SER A 86 -0.82 -2.73 -1.58
C SER A 86 -1.05 -3.26 -0.17
N LEU A 87 -1.54 -2.39 0.69
CA LEU A 87 -1.85 -2.62 2.10
C LEU A 87 -3.36 -2.64 2.30
N PRO A 88 -3.86 -3.05 3.48
CA PRO A 88 -5.29 -2.95 3.78
C PRO A 88 -5.83 -1.55 3.49
N GLY A 89 -6.96 -1.48 2.80
CA GLY A 89 -7.59 -0.24 2.33
C GLY A 89 -7.19 0.19 0.92
N ASP A 90 -6.11 -0.34 0.33
CA ASP A 90 -5.80 -0.04 -1.07
C ASP A 90 -6.73 -0.79 -2.03
N VAL A 91 -7.04 -0.15 -3.15
CA VAL A 91 -7.78 -0.76 -4.26
C VAL A 91 -6.81 -1.01 -5.41
N ILE A 92 -6.62 -2.29 -5.73
CA ILE A 92 -5.83 -2.72 -6.88
C ILE A 92 -6.75 -2.70 -8.10
N VAL A 93 -6.29 -2.12 -9.19
CA VAL A 93 -7.02 -2.08 -10.45
C VAL A 93 -6.17 -2.71 -11.54
N ALA A 94 -6.74 -3.64 -12.27
CA ALA A 94 -6.16 -4.13 -13.52
C ALA A 94 -6.85 -3.40 -14.67
N SER A 95 -6.13 -2.50 -15.34
CA SER A 95 -6.68 -1.74 -16.46
C SER A 95 -5.74 -1.77 -17.65
N GLY A 96 -6.25 -2.29 -18.77
CA GLY A 96 -5.58 -2.27 -20.06
C GLY A 96 -4.33 -3.14 -20.16
N SER A 97 -3.65 -3.02 -21.30
CA SER A 97 -2.48 -3.84 -21.65
C SER A 97 -1.23 -3.60 -20.78
N VAL A 98 -1.12 -2.43 -20.15
CA VAL A 98 0.06 -2.09 -19.33
C VAL A 98 0.13 -2.90 -18.04
N ASP A 99 -1.03 -3.26 -17.47
CA ASP A 99 -1.07 -4.08 -16.25
C ASP A 99 -0.96 -5.59 -16.53
N ALA A 100 -1.09 -6.02 -17.79
CA ALA A 100 -1.04 -7.44 -18.17
C ALA A 100 0.37 -8.05 -17.98
N ASP A 101 1.42 -7.25 -18.05
CA ASP A 101 2.81 -7.69 -17.88
C ASP A 101 3.28 -7.66 -16.43
N LEU A 102 2.46 -7.12 -15.51
CA LEU A 102 2.81 -7.04 -14.11
C LEU A 102 2.17 -8.16 -13.30
N LEU A 103 3.00 -8.89 -12.58
CA LEU A 103 2.56 -9.90 -11.64
C LEU A 103 2.03 -9.23 -10.37
N VAL A 104 0.92 -9.77 -9.85
CA VAL A 104 0.34 -9.39 -8.57
C VAL A 104 0.29 -10.64 -7.69
N TRP A 105 0.91 -10.58 -6.51
CA TRP A 105 0.96 -11.74 -5.61
C TRP A 105 0.87 -11.35 -4.14
N ALA A 106 0.40 -12.28 -3.32
CA ALA A 106 0.28 -12.15 -1.88
C ALA A 106 1.65 -12.24 -1.20
N LEU A 107 2.00 -11.27 -0.35
CA LEU A 107 3.20 -11.32 0.50
C LEU A 107 2.92 -11.95 1.87
N THR A 108 1.68 -11.89 2.30
CA THR A 108 1.13 -12.54 3.50
C THR A 108 -0.16 -13.25 3.11
N ASP A 109 -0.83 -13.92 4.04
CA ASP A 109 -2.21 -14.31 3.80
C ASP A 109 -3.06 -13.06 3.56
N VAL A 110 -3.85 -13.07 2.49
CA VAL A 110 -4.58 -11.90 1.98
C VAL A 110 -6.06 -12.20 1.85
N VAL A 111 -6.87 -11.22 2.22
CA VAL A 111 -8.30 -11.20 1.91
C VAL A 111 -8.59 -10.04 0.98
N THR A 112 -9.19 -10.32 -0.17
CA THR A 112 -9.64 -9.29 -1.12
C THR A 112 -11.13 -9.38 -1.36
N VAL A 113 -11.75 -8.26 -1.73
CA VAL A 113 -13.15 -8.15 -2.11
C VAL A 113 -13.25 -7.49 -3.48
N ASP A 114 -14.22 -7.87 -4.29
CA ASP A 114 -14.48 -7.20 -5.57
C ASP A 114 -14.83 -5.71 -5.33
N ALA A 115 -14.11 -4.83 -6.00
CA ALA A 115 -14.22 -3.39 -5.90
C ALA A 115 -14.58 -2.74 -7.25
N THR A 116 -14.94 -3.55 -8.26
CA THR A 116 -15.13 -3.08 -9.63
C THR A 116 -16.25 -2.04 -9.72
N ALA A 117 -17.37 -2.26 -9.05
CA ALA A 117 -18.47 -1.30 -9.01
C ALA A 117 -18.06 0.04 -8.35
N PHE A 118 -17.33 -0.04 -7.23
CA PHE A 118 -16.78 1.14 -6.54
C PHE A 118 -15.85 1.92 -7.45
N TRP A 119 -14.89 1.22 -8.07
CA TRP A 119 -13.94 1.81 -9.00
C TRP A 119 -14.63 2.48 -10.18
N THR A 120 -15.56 1.81 -10.85
CA THR A 120 -16.28 2.33 -12.02
C THR A 120 -17.04 3.60 -11.65
N THR A 121 -17.82 3.57 -10.57
CA THR A 121 -18.63 4.73 -10.12
C THR A 121 -17.78 5.98 -9.87
N LEU A 122 -16.58 5.84 -9.28
CA LEU A 122 -15.73 6.98 -8.93
C LEU A 122 -14.76 7.39 -10.05
N SER A 123 -14.64 6.59 -11.11
CA SER A 123 -13.72 6.83 -12.23
C SER A 123 -14.42 7.29 -13.50
N GLU A 124 -15.75 7.32 -13.51
CA GLU A 124 -16.52 7.79 -14.66
C GLU A 124 -16.29 9.28 -14.92
N PRO A 125 -16.10 9.67 -16.22
CA PRO A 125 -16.10 11.08 -16.60
C PRO A 125 -17.44 11.74 -16.24
N GLY A 126 -17.40 12.78 -15.44
CA GLY A 126 -18.62 13.47 -14.98
C GLY A 126 -19.19 12.96 -13.67
N ALA A 127 -18.52 12.05 -12.95
CA ALA A 127 -18.88 11.66 -11.60
C ALA A 127 -19.12 12.91 -10.75
N GLN A 128 -20.24 12.94 -10.02
CA GLN A 128 -20.59 14.09 -9.17
C GLN A 128 -19.45 14.41 -8.19
N VAL A 129 -19.11 15.69 -8.11
CA VAL A 129 -18.17 16.17 -7.09
C VAL A 129 -18.82 15.98 -5.72
N SER A 130 -18.29 15.04 -4.97
CA SER A 130 -18.73 14.70 -3.61
C SER A 130 -17.52 14.62 -2.67
N PRO A 131 -17.71 14.71 -1.36
CA PRO A 131 -16.61 14.48 -0.41
C PRO A 131 -15.90 13.13 -0.62
N LEU A 132 -16.64 12.09 -0.99
CA LEU A 132 -16.08 10.77 -1.30
C LEU A 132 -15.24 10.78 -2.57
N SER A 133 -15.72 11.41 -3.67
CA SER A 133 -14.95 11.49 -4.92
C SER A 133 -13.69 12.32 -4.76
N GLU A 134 -13.71 13.37 -3.92
CA GLU A 134 -12.53 14.15 -3.57
C GLU A 134 -11.52 13.33 -2.75
N ALA A 135 -11.97 12.60 -1.72
CA ALA A 135 -11.12 11.72 -0.94
C ALA A 135 -10.46 10.65 -1.83
N TRP A 136 -11.23 10.05 -2.73
CA TRP A 136 -10.75 9.08 -3.70
C TRP A 136 -9.70 9.68 -4.66
N ARG A 137 -9.97 10.85 -5.22
CA ARG A 137 -9.05 11.55 -6.11
C ARG A 137 -7.70 11.84 -5.41
N ARG A 138 -7.72 12.28 -4.15
CA ARG A 138 -6.51 12.50 -3.34
C ARG A 138 -5.77 11.19 -3.06
N CYS A 139 -6.50 10.13 -2.74
CA CYS A 139 -5.93 8.80 -2.55
C CYS A 139 -5.19 8.32 -3.83
N ARG A 140 -5.81 8.44 -5.00
CA ARG A 140 -5.19 8.10 -6.30
C ARG A 140 -3.99 8.99 -6.62
N THR A 141 -4.02 10.26 -6.24
CA THR A 141 -2.87 11.16 -6.39
C THR A 141 -1.71 10.71 -5.50
N ALA A 142 -1.98 10.32 -4.26
CA ALA A 142 -0.95 9.80 -3.36
C ALA A 142 -0.34 8.49 -3.88
N GLU A 143 -1.13 7.63 -4.52
CA GLU A 143 -0.62 6.41 -5.15
C GLU A 143 0.34 6.71 -6.32
N ARG A 144 -0.02 7.63 -7.21
CA ARG A 144 0.87 8.10 -8.29
C ARG A 144 2.16 8.70 -7.75
N LEU A 145 2.07 9.46 -6.66
CA LEU A 145 3.25 10.04 -6.00
C LEU A 145 4.16 8.95 -5.41
N ARG A 146 3.59 7.88 -4.82
CA ARG A 146 4.38 6.73 -4.33
C ARG A 146 5.16 6.07 -5.48
N MET A 147 4.53 5.91 -6.64
CA MET A 147 5.19 5.38 -7.83
C MET A 147 6.36 6.28 -8.28
N ALA A 148 6.15 7.59 -8.35
CA ALA A 148 7.21 8.54 -8.66
C ALA A 148 8.36 8.48 -7.64
N ARG A 149 8.03 8.38 -6.35
CA ARG A 149 9.01 8.18 -5.27
C ARG A 149 9.80 6.88 -5.45
N GLN A 150 9.16 5.80 -5.89
CA GLN A 150 9.87 4.54 -6.17
C GLN A 150 10.88 4.69 -7.30
N VAL A 151 10.53 5.41 -8.36
CA VAL A 151 11.47 5.69 -9.46
C VAL A 151 12.69 6.49 -8.95
N VAL A 152 12.46 7.57 -8.18
CA VAL A 152 13.55 8.37 -7.60
C VAL A 152 14.39 7.52 -6.64
N ARG A 153 13.74 6.71 -5.80
CA ARG A 153 14.40 5.80 -4.86
C ARG A 153 15.37 4.86 -5.56
N LEU A 154 14.92 4.23 -6.63
CA LEU A 154 15.74 3.27 -7.37
C LEU A 154 16.82 3.95 -8.21
N GLY A 155 16.54 5.12 -8.78
CA GLY A 155 17.42 5.78 -9.73
C GLY A 155 18.47 6.70 -9.11
N ARG A 156 18.26 7.23 -7.90
CA ARG A 156 19.13 8.29 -7.34
C ARG A 156 19.61 8.03 -5.92
N LEU A 157 18.88 7.31 -5.10
CA LEU A 157 19.26 7.10 -3.71
C LEU A 157 20.21 5.91 -3.57
N ASN A 158 21.14 5.99 -2.62
CA ASN A 158 21.95 4.83 -2.23
C ASN A 158 21.13 3.86 -1.36
N ALA A 159 21.66 2.67 -1.04
CA ALA A 159 20.93 1.63 -0.32
C ALA A 159 20.42 2.08 1.05
N TYR A 160 21.22 2.86 1.78
CA TYR A 160 20.86 3.38 3.10
C TYR A 160 19.70 4.36 3.00
N GLU A 161 19.80 5.34 2.10
CA GLU A 161 18.76 6.32 1.81
C GLU A 161 17.46 5.66 1.32
N ARG A 162 17.56 4.67 0.38
CA ARG A 162 16.42 3.91 -0.13
C ARG A 162 15.65 3.23 0.98
N THR A 163 16.38 2.58 1.89
CA THR A 163 15.78 1.81 2.99
C THR A 163 15.10 2.74 3.98
N ALA A 164 15.77 3.82 4.39
CA ALA A 164 15.19 4.83 5.28
C ALA A 164 13.91 5.41 4.69
N HIS A 165 13.94 5.78 3.40
CA HIS A 165 12.78 6.34 2.70
C HIS A 165 11.60 5.37 2.61
N LEU A 166 11.85 4.09 2.28
CA LEU A 166 10.80 3.08 2.22
C LEU A 166 10.13 2.88 3.58
N LEU A 167 10.91 2.78 4.66
CA LEU A 167 10.40 2.59 6.01
C LEU A 167 9.54 3.77 6.46
N LEU A 168 9.94 5.00 6.16
CA LEU A 168 9.14 6.20 6.43
C LEU A 168 7.82 6.21 5.64
N GLU A 169 7.85 5.85 4.36
CA GLU A 169 6.64 5.76 3.52
C GLU A 169 5.65 4.74 4.08
N LEU A 170 6.13 3.56 4.49
CA LEU A 170 5.29 2.52 5.06
C LEU A 170 4.74 2.92 6.44
N HIS A 171 5.54 3.62 7.25
CA HIS A 171 5.09 4.17 8.52
C HIS A 171 3.98 5.22 8.31
N GLU A 172 4.18 6.18 7.40
CA GLU A 172 3.16 7.18 7.06
C GLU A 172 1.83 6.51 6.67
N ARG A 173 1.89 5.48 5.82
CA ARG A 173 0.69 4.75 5.38
C ARG A 173 -0.03 4.08 6.54
N GLN A 174 0.71 3.46 7.45
CA GLN A 174 0.12 2.78 8.61
C GLN A 174 -0.39 3.75 9.68
N VAL A 175 0.24 4.92 9.82
CA VAL A 175 -0.31 6.00 10.67
C VAL A 175 -1.67 6.46 10.14
N ARG A 176 -1.81 6.65 8.83
CA ARG A 176 -3.11 7.01 8.20
C ARG A 176 -4.20 5.95 8.44
N LEU A 177 -3.81 4.68 8.46
CA LEU A 177 -4.71 3.56 8.77
C LEU A 177 -4.97 3.38 10.26
N GLY A 178 -4.30 4.14 11.13
CA GLY A 178 -4.37 3.98 12.59
C GLY A 178 -3.71 2.68 13.11
N THR A 179 -2.90 2.01 12.28
CA THR A 179 -2.24 0.74 12.62
C THR A 179 -0.80 0.91 13.12
N ALA A 180 -0.20 2.09 12.95
CA ALA A 180 1.09 2.47 13.54
C ALA A 180 0.89 3.56 14.59
N ARG A 181 1.66 3.46 15.70
CA ARG A 181 1.70 4.48 16.76
C ARG A 181 3.14 4.68 17.21
N GLY A 182 3.53 5.93 17.44
CA GLY A 182 4.94 6.27 17.70
C GLY A 182 5.80 5.79 16.53
N GLY A 183 6.93 5.18 16.80
CA GLY A 183 7.80 4.58 15.79
C GLY A 183 7.47 3.12 15.44
N ALA A 184 6.44 2.51 16.04
CA ALA A 184 6.12 1.11 15.80
C ALA A 184 5.48 0.91 14.43
N LEU A 185 6.02 -0.04 13.66
CA LEU A 185 5.62 -0.37 12.29
C LEU A 185 5.39 -1.87 12.20
N HIS A 186 4.20 -2.29 11.76
CA HIS A 186 3.98 -3.68 11.35
C HIS A 186 4.59 -3.89 9.96
N LEU A 187 5.66 -4.67 9.88
CA LEU A 187 6.40 -4.91 8.64
C LEU A 187 6.57 -6.40 8.41
N PRO A 188 5.56 -7.08 7.83
CA PRO A 188 5.58 -8.52 7.59
C PRO A 188 6.38 -8.87 6.33
N LEU A 189 7.46 -8.17 6.07
CA LEU A 189 8.32 -8.34 4.90
C LEU A 189 9.65 -8.96 5.34
N THR A 190 10.12 -9.96 4.62
CA THR A 190 11.47 -10.51 4.81
C THR A 190 12.53 -9.58 4.23
N GLN A 191 13.80 -9.82 4.55
CA GLN A 191 14.91 -9.07 3.96
C GLN A 191 15.01 -9.26 2.44
N ASP A 192 14.66 -10.44 1.94
CA ASP A 192 14.62 -10.72 0.51
C ASP A 192 13.54 -9.91 -0.20
N VAL A 193 12.35 -9.82 0.39
CA VAL A 193 11.27 -8.97 -0.15
C VAL A 193 11.67 -7.49 -0.13
N LEU A 194 12.32 -7.02 0.95
CA LEU A 194 12.84 -5.66 1.00
C LEU A 194 13.91 -5.41 -0.07
N ALA A 195 14.78 -6.41 -0.32
CA ALA A 195 15.77 -6.35 -1.38
C ALA A 195 15.11 -6.25 -2.76
N ASP A 196 14.08 -7.08 -3.04
CA ASP A 196 13.29 -7.05 -4.27
C ASP A 196 12.60 -5.67 -4.50
N ILE A 197 12.14 -5.00 -3.43
CA ILE A 197 11.55 -3.66 -3.51
C ILE A 197 12.61 -2.59 -3.83
N LEU A 198 13.79 -2.72 -3.22
CA LEU A 198 14.83 -1.68 -3.25
C LEU A 198 15.87 -1.89 -4.35
N GLY A 199 15.76 -2.96 -5.15
CA GLY A 199 16.72 -3.30 -6.19
C GLY A 199 18.11 -3.61 -5.60
N LEU A 200 18.15 -4.35 -4.48
CA LEU A 200 19.35 -4.72 -3.76
C LEU A 200 19.52 -6.24 -3.73
N SER A 201 20.75 -6.72 -3.50
CA SER A 201 20.93 -8.12 -3.09
C SER A 201 20.56 -8.31 -1.61
N ALA A 202 20.16 -9.52 -1.20
CA ALA A 202 19.87 -9.87 0.19
C ALA A 202 21.06 -9.54 1.12
N VAL A 203 22.29 -9.79 0.68
CA VAL A 203 23.51 -9.45 1.45
C VAL A 203 23.64 -7.94 1.66
N HIS A 204 23.37 -7.15 0.63
CA HIS A 204 23.42 -5.69 0.72
C HIS A 204 22.30 -5.17 1.62
N MET A 205 21.09 -5.72 1.49
CA MET A 205 19.95 -5.37 2.35
C MET A 205 20.26 -5.63 3.83
N ASN A 206 20.82 -6.81 4.14
CA ASN A 206 21.22 -7.13 5.51
C ASN A 206 22.23 -6.14 6.08
N ARG A 207 23.31 -5.82 5.32
CA ARG A 207 24.30 -4.82 5.73
C ARG A 207 23.68 -3.45 5.99
N THR A 208 22.75 -3.03 5.15
CA THR A 208 22.06 -1.75 5.26
C THR A 208 21.19 -1.70 6.53
N LEU A 209 20.42 -2.76 6.82
CA LEU A 209 19.63 -2.85 8.04
C LEU A 209 20.51 -2.85 9.30
N GLN A 210 21.65 -3.55 9.28
CA GLN A 210 22.62 -3.49 10.38
C GLN A 210 23.22 -2.09 10.56
N GLN A 211 23.46 -1.35 9.48
CA GLN A 211 23.92 0.02 9.57
C GLN A 211 22.87 0.95 10.18
N LEU A 212 21.61 0.86 9.75
CA LEU A 212 20.50 1.61 10.36
C LEU A 212 20.35 1.30 11.85
N ARG A 213 20.52 0.01 12.25
CA ARG A 213 20.49 -0.41 13.63
C ARG A 213 21.65 0.17 14.45
N ARG A 214 22.89 0.14 13.92
CA ARG A 214 24.07 0.73 14.59
C ARG A 214 23.90 2.22 14.81
N ASN A 215 23.24 2.91 13.88
CA ASN A 215 22.95 4.34 13.99
C ASN A 215 21.71 4.64 14.85
N VAL A 216 21.14 3.60 15.53
CA VAL A 216 19.96 3.70 16.41
C VAL A 216 18.74 4.31 15.71
N LEU A 217 18.64 4.17 14.39
CA LEU A 217 17.50 4.66 13.63
C LEU A 217 16.36 3.64 13.54
N VAL A 218 16.70 2.34 13.42
CA VAL A 218 15.73 1.28 13.17
C VAL A 218 16.13 0.00 13.92
N ASP A 219 15.20 -0.61 14.63
CA ASP A 219 15.29 -2.01 15.07
C ASP A 219 14.34 -2.85 14.20
N TYR A 220 14.90 -3.43 13.14
CA TYR A 220 14.14 -4.25 12.19
C TYR A 220 13.99 -5.67 12.72
N ARG A 221 12.75 -6.15 12.72
CA ARG A 221 12.36 -7.56 12.84
C ARG A 221 11.17 -7.82 11.92
N THR A 222 11.17 -8.95 11.23
CA THR A 222 10.01 -9.34 10.40
C THR A 222 8.74 -9.37 11.25
N GLY A 223 7.70 -8.71 10.81
CA GLY A 223 6.43 -8.57 11.52
C GLY A 223 6.38 -7.37 12.47
N ARG A 224 7.50 -6.99 13.10
CA ARG A 224 7.53 -5.85 14.03
C ARG A 224 8.83 -5.07 13.90
N THR A 225 8.75 -3.89 13.39
CA THR A 225 9.90 -2.97 13.25
C THR A 225 9.65 -1.73 14.10
N LEU A 226 10.69 -1.23 14.74
CA LEU A 226 10.65 0.01 15.52
C LEU A 226 11.54 1.05 14.83
N LEU A 227 10.97 2.17 14.43
CA LEU A 227 11.68 3.37 13.98
C LEU A 227 12.03 4.16 15.25
N GLN A 228 13.29 4.05 15.70
CA GLN A 228 13.74 4.54 17.00
C GLN A 228 13.94 6.06 17.00
N ASP A 229 14.41 6.59 15.87
CA ASP A 229 14.62 8.03 15.67
C ASP A 229 14.00 8.45 14.32
N LEU A 230 12.75 8.93 14.35
CA LEU A 230 12.05 9.40 13.15
C LEU A 230 12.73 10.64 12.52
N PRO A 231 13.14 11.68 13.27
CA PRO A 231 13.88 12.82 12.69
C PRO A 231 15.19 12.38 12.02
N GLY A 232 15.98 11.55 12.68
CA GLY A 232 17.22 11.02 12.11
C GLY A 232 16.97 10.16 10.86
N LEU A 233 15.88 9.40 10.84
CA LEU A 233 15.50 8.60 9.67
C LEU A 233 15.05 9.47 8.49
N VAL A 234 14.37 10.60 8.74
CA VAL A 234 14.03 11.61 7.71
C VAL A 234 15.29 12.20 7.10
N GLN A 235 16.29 12.55 7.91
CA GLN A 235 17.60 13.02 7.41
C GLN A 235 18.30 11.94 6.59
N ALA A 236 18.29 10.68 7.09
CA ALA A 236 18.90 9.54 6.40
C ALA A 236 18.24 9.21 5.06
N ALA A 237 16.96 9.52 4.89
CA ALA A 237 16.22 9.31 3.65
C ALA A 237 16.61 10.31 2.54
N ASN A 238 17.31 11.39 2.86
CA ASN A 238 17.81 12.41 1.92
C ASN A 238 16.75 12.91 0.92
N LEU A 239 15.51 13.04 1.39
CA LEU A 239 14.43 13.53 0.56
C LEU A 239 14.09 14.97 0.92
N SER A 240 14.37 15.85 -0.04
CA SER A 240 13.87 17.20 -0.01
C SER A 240 12.36 17.23 -0.27
N ALA A 241 11.69 18.30 0.14
CA ALA A 241 10.25 18.54 0.04
C ALA A 241 9.65 18.43 -1.39
N VAL A 242 10.45 18.13 -2.41
CA VAL A 242 10.01 17.97 -3.82
C VAL A 242 8.95 16.86 -3.98
N CYS A 243 8.94 15.87 -3.08
CA CYS A 243 7.95 14.79 -3.10
C CYS A 243 6.82 14.97 -2.08
N GLY A 244 6.69 16.16 -1.47
CA GLY A 244 5.75 16.43 -0.39
C GLY A 244 6.20 15.84 0.97
N PRO A 245 5.63 16.28 2.09
CA PRO A 245 5.97 15.76 3.40
C PRO A 245 5.67 14.27 3.47
N LEU A 246 6.66 13.47 3.90
CA LEU A 246 6.48 12.05 4.22
C LEU A 246 5.58 11.87 5.45
N ILE A 247 5.55 12.88 6.31
CA ILE A 247 4.70 12.94 7.50
C ILE A 247 3.75 14.12 7.30
N PRO A 248 2.43 13.91 7.26
CA PRO A 248 1.49 15.03 7.24
C PRO A 248 1.71 15.88 8.49
N PRO A 249 1.52 17.21 8.42
CA PRO A 249 1.48 18.02 9.62
C PRO A 249 0.42 17.47 10.58
N PRO A 250 0.64 17.59 11.88
CA PRO A 250 -0.27 17.13 12.91
C PRO A 250 -1.65 17.74 12.79
#